data_d37525c49a808b60ce5b975f93e667c3
#
_entry.id   d37525c49a808b60ce5b975f93e667c3
#
_cell.length_a   1.000
_cell.length_b   1.000
_cell.length_c   1.000
_cell.angle_alpha   90.00
_cell.angle_beta   90.00
_cell.angle_gamma   90.00
#
_symmetry.space_group_name_H-M   'P 1'
#
loop_
_entity.id
_entity.type
_entity.pdbx_description
1 polymer ?
#
loop_
_entity_poly.entity_id
_entity_poly.type
_entity_poly.pdbx_seq_one_letter_code
_entity_poly.pdbx_strand_id
1 'polypeptide(L)'
;MYVKNEEELINLGERLGSLLQKNDVLILTGELGAGKTTFTKGLAKGLGIRQMIKSPTYTIVREYEGRLPLYHLDVYRIEGDADSIDLDEFLFGGGVTVIEWGHLLGEDLPDSYLELELLKEAEGRRLCFSPQGPRAEQLIKELQNGV
;
A
#
# COMPACT_ATOMS: atom_id res chain seq x y z
N MET A 1 4.09 -5.53 14.32
CA MET A 1 5.35 -4.76 14.19
C MET A 1 5.11 -3.33 14.65
N TYR A 2 6.04 -2.77 15.39
CA TYR A 2 5.91 -1.43 15.96
C TYR A 2 7.01 -0.50 15.44
N VAL A 3 6.66 0.72 15.06
CA VAL A 3 7.61 1.75 14.69
C VAL A 3 7.44 2.94 15.62
N LYS A 4 8.56 3.55 16.03
CA LYS A 4 8.58 4.61 17.05
C LYS A 4 8.22 5.98 16.49
N ASN A 5 8.52 6.23 15.21
CA ASN A 5 8.41 7.54 14.62
C ASN A 5 8.22 7.45 13.11
N GLU A 6 8.05 8.60 12.48
CA GLU A 6 7.82 8.71 11.04
C GLU A 6 9.00 8.16 10.23
N GLU A 7 10.24 8.42 10.68
CA GLU A 7 11.43 7.94 9.99
C GLU A 7 11.46 6.41 9.93
N GLU A 8 11.14 5.73 11.03
CA GLU A 8 11.09 4.27 11.06
C GLU A 8 9.97 3.74 10.16
N LEU A 9 8.85 4.44 10.09
CA LEU A 9 7.74 4.06 9.23
C LEU A 9 8.12 4.17 7.76
N ILE A 10 8.80 5.24 7.37
CA ILE A 10 9.29 5.43 6.00
C ILE A 10 10.31 4.34 5.66
N ASN A 11 11.25 4.05 6.57
CA ASN A 11 12.26 3.02 6.35
C ASN A 11 11.64 1.63 6.15
N LEU A 12 10.61 1.31 6.91
CA LEU A 12 9.89 0.04 6.74
C LEU A 12 9.22 -0.01 5.37
N GLY A 13 8.58 1.09 4.97
CA GLY A 13 7.97 1.20 3.65
C GLY A 13 8.98 1.04 2.52
N GLU A 14 10.17 1.64 2.68
CA GLU A 14 11.25 1.53 1.69
C GLU A 14 11.73 0.08 1.54
N ARG A 15 11.89 -0.63 2.65
CA ARG A 15 12.26 -2.05 2.61
C ARG A 15 11.22 -2.88 1.88
N LEU A 16 9.96 -2.69 2.21
CA LEU A 16 8.88 -3.40 1.52
C LEU A 16 8.83 -3.01 0.04
N GLY A 17 8.94 -1.72 -0.27
CA GLY A 17 8.94 -1.23 -1.65
C GLY A 17 10.02 -1.87 -2.51
N SER A 18 11.22 -2.10 -1.94
CA SER A 18 12.32 -2.72 -2.67
C SER A 18 12.06 -4.20 -3.00
N LEU A 19 11.14 -4.85 -2.28
CA LEU A 19 10.79 -6.26 -2.49
C LEU A 19 9.62 -6.44 -3.45
N LEU A 20 8.88 -5.37 -3.74
CA LEU A 20 7.68 -5.46 -4.57
C LEU A 20 8.02 -5.76 -6.03
N GLN A 21 7.14 -6.53 -6.67
CA GLN A 21 7.25 -6.95 -8.06
C GLN A 21 5.98 -6.57 -8.82
N LYS A 22 5.99 -6.77 -10.13
CA LYS A 22 4.85 -6.48 -10.99
C LYS A 22 3.58 -7.13 -10.47
N ASN A 23 2.52 -6.36 -10.48
CA ASN A 23 1.17 -6.80 -10.11
C ASN A 23 1.01 -7.15 -8.63
N ASP A 24 1.97 -6.77 -7.77
CA ASP A 24 1.77 -6.86 -6.34
C ASP A 24 0.71 -5.84 -5.90
N VAL A 25 -0.11 -6.25 -4.94
CA VAL A 25 -1.21 -5.43 -4.43
C VAL A 25 -1.10 -5.29 -2.92
N LEU A 26 -1.15 -4.04 -2.45
CA LEU A 26 -1.19 -3.73 -1.02
C LEU A 26 -2.50 -3.05 -0.69
N ILE A 27 -3.12 -3.47 0.40
CA ILE A 27 -4.33 -2.84 0.94
C ILE A 27 -3.93 -2.11 2.21
N LEU A 28 -4.09 -0.79 2.25
CA LEU A 28 -3.78 0.00 3.44
C LEU A 28 -5.07 0.43 4.14
N THR A 29 -5.13 0.19 5.43
CA THR A 29 -6.25 0.57 6.28
C THR A 29 -5.72 1.31 7.50
N GLY A 30 -6.43 2.34 7.95
CA GLY A 30 -6.05 3.11 9.13
C GLY A 30 -6.79 4.42 9.20
N GLU A 31 -6.90 4.97 10.40
CA GLU A 31 -7.54 6.26 10.62
C GLU A 31 -6.81 7.38 9.90
N LEU A 32 -7.48 8.50 9.69
CA LEU A 32 -6.83 9.71 9.21
C LEU A 32 -5.67 10.06 10.15
N GLY A 33 -4.50 10.31 9.58
CA GLY A 33 -3.31 10.61 10.37
C GLY A 33 -2.59 9.40 10.94
N ALA A 34 -3.01 8.17 10.61
CA ALA A 34 -2.34 6.95 11.07
C ALA A 34 -0.99 6.71 10.39
N GLY A 35 -0.72 7.39 9.26
CA GLY A 35 0.55 7.28 8.56
C GLY A 35 0.49 6.56 7.23
N LYS A 36 -0.71 6.39 6.64
CA LYS A 36 -0.85 5.72 5.35
C LYS A 36 -0.05 6.42 4.24
N THR A 37 -0.15 7.74 4.16
CA THR A 37 0.59 8.52 3.17
C THR A 37 2.09 8.46 3.45
N THR A 38 2.49 8.55 4.72
CA THR A 38 3.90 8.46 5.13
C THR A 38 4.48 7.11 4.76
N PHE A 39 3.73 6.02 5.01
CA PHE A 39 4.16 4.68 4.63
C PHE A 39 4.31 4.56 3.12
N THR A 40 3.36 5.13 2.36
CA THR A 40 3.41 5.13 0.89
C THR A 40 4.62 5.89 0.37
N LYS A 41 5.03 6.97 1.05
CA LYS A 41 6.29 7.66 0.70
C LYS A 41 7.49 6.73 0.81
N GLY A 42 7.50 5.88 1.83
CA GLY A 42 8.54 4.86 1.97
C GLY A 42 8.50 3.84 0.85
N LEU A 43 7.31 3.32 0.52
CA LEU A 43 7.14 2.40 -0.60
C LEU A 43 7.69 3.00 -1.89
N ALA A 44 7.37 4.26 -2.14
CA ALA A 44 7.83 4.98 -3.33
C ALA A 44 9.36 5.05 -3.38
N LYS A 45 10.01 5.33 -2.24
CA LYS A 45 11.47 5.33 -2.17
C LYS A 45 12.04 3.97 -2.58
N GLY A 46 11.45 2.88 -2.08
CA GLY A 46 11.87 1.53 -2.42
C GLY A 46 11.66 1.18 -3.88
N LEU A 47 10.70 1.84 -4.53
CA LEU A 47 10.42 1.68 -5.95
C LEU A 47 11.22 2.62 -6.84
N GLY A 48 12.07 3.47 -6.25
CA GLY A 48 12.87 4.42 -7.02
C GLY A 48 12.08 5.60 -7.55
N ILE A 49 10.94 5.90 -6.95
CA ILE A 49 10.10 7.03 -7.36
C ILE A 49 10.65 8.31 -6.75
N ARG A 50 10.86 9.32 -7.58
CA ARG A 50 11.39 10.63 -7.16
C ARG A 50 10.33 11.70 -7.05
N GLN A 51 9.13 11.42 -7.55
CA GLN A 51 8.01 12.35 -7.50
C GLN A 51 7.51 12.52 -6.06
N MET A 52 6.96 13.68 -5.76
CA MET A 52 6.36 13.92 -4.45
C MET A 52 5.08 13.10 -4.30
N ILE A 53 5.02 12.27 -3.28
CA ILE A 53 3.84 11.46 -2.98
C ILE A 53 2.82 12.33 -2.26
N LYS A 54 1.59 12.33 -2.78
CA LYS A 54 0.47 13.06 -2.21
C LYS A 54 -0.64 12.09 -1.83
N SER A 55 -1.45 12.45 -0.84
CA SER A 55 -2.61 11.65 -0.48
C SER A 55 -3.59 11.59 -1.65
N PRO A 56 -4.17 10.41 -1.96
CA PRO A 56 -5.22 10.30 -2.99
C PRO A 56 -6.58 10.79 -2.49
N THR A 57 -6.66 11.37 -1.30
CA THR A 57 -7.92 11.75 -0.65
C THR A 57 -8.83 12.63 -1.51
N TYR A 58 -8.26 13.50 -2.34
CA TYR A 58 -9.02 14.41 -3.21
C TYR A 58 -9.08 13.94 -4.66
N THR A 59 -8.29 12.94 -5.02
CA THR A 59 -8.33 12.29 -6.33
C THR A 59 -8.34 10.80 -6.08
N ILE A 60 -9.22 10.08 -6.76
CA ILE A 60 -9.41 8.65 -6.52
C ILE A 60 -8.16 7.85 -6.86
N VAL A 61 -7.41 8.25 -7.88
CA VAL A 61 -6.22 7.54 -8.35
C VAL A 61 -5.08 8.52 -8.56
N ARG A 62 -3.87 8.13 -8.11
CA ARG A 62 -2.63 8.81 -8.46
C ARG A 62 -1.64 7.79 -9.00
N GLU A 63 -0.97 8.14 -10.09
CA GLU A 63 0.05 7.30 -10.71
C GLU A 63 1.42 7.94 -10.57
N TYR A 64 2.42 7.11 -10.28
CA TYR A 64 3.82 7.54 -10.15
C TYR A 64 4.71 6.58 -10.92
N GLU A 65 5.84 7.08 -11.40
CA GLU A 65 6.79 6.26 -12.14
C GLU A 65 8.09 6.06 -11.38
N GLY A 66 8.59 4.82 -11.40
CA GLY A 66 9.85 4.43 -10.80
C GLY A 66 10.34 3.15 -11.45
N ARG A 67 11.06 2.32 -10.68
CA ARG A 67 11.44 0.99 -11.14
C ARG A 67 10.23 0.21 -11.63
N LEU A 68 9.11 0.36 -10.93
CA LEU A 68 7.79 -0.11 -11.33
C LEU A 68 6.82 1.06 -11.17
N PRO A 69 5.78 1.15 -12.01
CA PRO A 69 4.72 2.14 -11.76
C PRO A 69 4.04 1.88 -10.42
N LEU A 70 3.63 2.94 -9.75
CA LEU A 70 2.85 2.86 -8.52
C LEU A 70 1.48 3.47 -8.78
N TYR A 71 0.43 2.69 -8.57
CA TYR A 71 -0.95 3.15 -8.65
C TYR A 71 -1.49 3.26 -7.24
N HIS A 72 -1.77 4.47 -6.79
CA HIS A 72 -2.24 4.75 -5.44
C HIS A 72 -3.71 5.16 -5.49
N LEU A 73 -4.59 4.31 -4.96
CA LEU A 73 -6.04 4.46 -5.02
C LEU A 73 -6.63 4.67 -3.64
N ASP A 74 -7.70 5.49 -3.57
CA ASP A 74 -8.53 5.61 -2.37
C ASP A 74 -9.96 5.25 -2.75
N VAL A 75 -10.44 4.10 -2.28
CA VAL A 75 -11.76 3.59 -2.63
C VAL A 75 -12.83 3.94 -1.59
N TYR A 76 -12.45 4.59 -0.51
CA TYR A 76 -13.41 5.06 0.49
C TYR A 76 -14.44 6.02 -0.13
N ARG A 77 -13.99 6.84 -1.08
CA ARG A 77 -14.81 7.86 -1.73
C ARG A 77 -15.69 7.34 -2.86
N ILE A 78 -15.48 6.09 -3.28
CA ILE A 78 -16.30 5.48 -4.33
C ILE A 78 -17.25 4.44 -3.75
N GLU A 79 -17.53 4.53 -2.46
CA GLU A 79 -18.45 3.64 -1.78
C GLU A 79 -19.78 3.58 -2.54
N GLY A 80 -20.18 2.36 -2.94
CA GLY A 80 -21.39 2.15 -3.72
C GLY A 80 -21.24 2.36 -5.22
N ASP A 81 -20.09 2.82 -5.70
CA ASP A 81 -19.83 3.08 -7.11
C ASP A 81 -18.45 2.56 -7.54
N ALA A 82 -18.16 1.31 -7.13
CA ALA A 82 -16.90 0.66 -7.47
C ALA A 82 -16.72 0.49 -8.98
N ASP A 83 -17.81 0.49 -9.73
CA ASP A 83 -17.78 0.36 -11.18
C ASP A 83 -17.25 1.61 -11.89
N SER A 84 -17.10 2.73 -11.16
CA SER A 84 -16.59 3.96 -11.75
C SER A 84 -15.09 3.89 -12.05
N ILE A 85 -14.39 2.87 -11.52
CA ILE A 85 -12.96 2.65 -11.75
C ILE A 85 -12.78 1.28 -12.39
N ASP A 86 -12.00 1.25 -13.47
CA ASP A 86 -11.56 -0.02 -14.06
C ASP A 86 -10.37 -0.54 -13.24
N LEU A 87 -10.68 -1.31 -12.20
CA LEU A 87 -9.69 -1.86 -11.29
C LEU A 87 -8.67 -2.75 -12.00
N ASP A 88 -9.14 -3.54 -12.96
CA ASP A 88 -8.27 -4.47 -13.69
C ASP A 88 -7.16 -3.75 -14.44
N GLU A 89 -7.41 -2.54 -14.93
CA GLU A 89 -6.40 -1.73 -15.58
C GLU A 89 -5.19 -1.50 -14.67
N PHE A 90 -5.43 -1.32 -13.37
CA PHE A 90 -4.35 -1.11 -12.40
C PHE A 90 -3.79 -2.42 -11.87
N LEU A 91 -4.67 -3.36 -11.50
CA LEU A 91 -4.24 -4.64 -10.91
C LEU A 91 -3.35 -5.45 -11.84
N PHE A 92 -3.58 -5.35 -13.15
CA PHE A 92 -2.83 -6.09 -14.16
C PHE A 92 -1.99 -5.18 -15.05
N GLY A 93 -1.74 -3.96 -14.62
CA GLY A 93 -1.02 -2.96 -15.42
C GLY A 93 0.49 -3.06 -15.40
N GLY A 94 1.05 -4.06 -14.72
CA GLY A 94 2.50 -4.25 -14.66
C GLY A 94 3.20 -3.44 -13.59
N GLY A 95 2.46 -2.76 -12.73
CA GLY A 95 2.98 -1.98 -11.62
C GLY A 95 2.57 -2.53 -10.26
N VAL A 96 2.76 -1.71 -9.24
CA VAL A 96 2.33 -2.00 -7.88
C VAL A 96 1.08 -1.18 -7.60
N THR A 97 0.05 -1.81 -7.03
CA THR A 97 -1.20 -1.13 -6.67
C THR A 97 -1.31 -1.04 -5.16
N VAL A 98 -1.47 0.18 -4.65
CA VAL A 98 -1.73 0.45 -3.24
C VAL A 98 -3.14 1.01 -3.13
N ILE A 99 -4.01 0.32 -2.40
CA ILE A 99 -5.42 0.68 -2.28
C ILE A 99 -5.74 1.02 -0.83
N GLU A 100 -6.03 2.28 -0.55
CA GLU A 100 -6.50 2.69 0.77
C GLU A 100 -7.97 2.31 0.91
N TRP A 101 -8.32 1.70 2.04
CA TRP A 101 -9.67 1.21 2.32
C TRP A 101 -10.11 0.09 1.37
N GLY A 102 -9.14 -0.66 0.81
CA GLY A 102 -9.42 -1.69 -0.19
C GLY A 102 -10.34 -2.79 0.27
N HIS A 103 -10.45 -3.04 1.59
CA HIS A 103 -11.37 -4.05 2.12
C HIS A 103 -12.84 -3.75 1.75
N LEU A 104 -13.15 -2.49 1.41
CA LEU A 104 -14.49 -2.10 0.97
C LEU A 104 -14.86 -2.66 -0.41
N LEU A 105 -13.86 -3.12 -1.17
CA LEU A 105 -14.08 -3.70 -2.50
C LEU A 105 -14.67 -5.12 -2.45
N GLY A 106 -14.53 -5.80 -1.29
CA GLY A 106 -15.11 -7.14 -1.13
C GLY A 106 -14.69 -8.12 -2.21
N GLU A 107 -15.66 -8.56 -3.01
CA GLU A 107 -15.44 -9.56 -4.07
C GLU A 107 -14.59 -9.04 -5.23
N ASP A 108 -14.45 -7.73 -5.37
CA ASP A 108 -13.64 -7.14 -6.44
C ASP A 108 -12.14 -7.18 -6.13
N LEU A 109 -11.76 -7.59 -4.91
CA LEU A 109 -10.36 -7.77 -4.55
C LEU A 109 -9.73 -8.93 -5.33
N PRO A 110 -8.43 -8.82 -5.68
CA PRO A 110 -7.73 -9.94 -6.33
C PRO A 110 -7.54 -11.11 -5.35
N ASP A 111 -7.18 -12.27 -5.88
CA ASP A 111 -6.95 -13.48 -5.07
C ASP A 111 -5.73 -13.36 -4.17
N SER A 112 -4.77 -12.52 -4.54
CA SER A 112 -3.52 -12.36 -3.78
C SER A 112 -3.28 -10.90 -3.50
N TYR A 113 -3.11 -10.55 -2.23
CA TYR A 113 -2.77 -9.19 -1.79
C TYR A 113 -2.22 -9.23 -0.37
N LEU A 114 -1.49 -8.18 0.00
CA LEU A 114 -1.02 -7.98 1.36
C LEU A 114 -1.82 -6.86 1.99
N GLU A 115 -2.59 -7.18 3.01
CA GLU A 115 -3.33 -6.18 3.78
C GLU A 115 -2.45 -5.68 4.93
N LEU A 116 -2.45 -4.37 5.13
CA LEU A 116 -1.69 -3.72 6.18
C LEU A 116 -2.58 -2.71 6.89
N GLU A 117 -2.76 -2.93 8.19
CA GLU A 117 -3.50 -1.99 9.03
C GLU A 117 -2.52 -1.19 9.88
N LEU A 118 -2.64 0.14 9.84
CA LEU A 118 -1.84 1.05 10.66
C LEU A 118 -2.70 1.56 11.82
N LEU A 119 -2.20 1.34 13.03
CA LEU A 119 -2.87 1.76 14.26
C LEU A 119 -2.02 2.77 15.00
N LYS A 120 -2.65 3.84 15.47
CA LYS A 120 -1.97 4.80 16.35
C LYS A 120 -1.77 4.15 17.70
N GLU A 121 -0.55 4.21 18.22
CA GLU A 121 -0.23 3.63 19.52
C GLU A 121 0.80 4.52 20.22
N ALA A 122 0.37 5.23 21.25
CA ALA A 122 1.19 6.22 21.95
C ALA A 122 1.81 7.20 20.95
N GLU A 123 3.15 7.31 20.90
CA GLU A 123 3.84 8.20 19.97
C GLU A 123 4.17 7.51 18.64
N GLY A 124 4.04 6.20 18.59
CA GLY A 124 4.40 5.41 17.42
C GLY A 124 3.20 4.89 16.65
N ARG A 125 3.46 3.85 15.89
CA ARG A 125 2.44 3.17 15.09
C ARG A 125 2.65 1.66 15.20
N ARG A 126 1.54 0.93 15.25
CA ARG A 126 1.55 -0.52 15.16
C ARG A 126 1.07 -0.90 13.77
N LEU A 127 1.78 -1.83 13.14
CA LEU A 127 1.43 -2.33 11.81
C LEU A 127 1.04 -3.80 11.93
N CYS A 128 -0.15 -4.12 11.44
CA CYS A 128 -0.67 -5.49 11.43
C CYS A 128 -0.76 -5.96 9.99
N PHE A 129 0.00 -6.99 9.66
CA PHE A 129 0.06 -7.56 8.31
C PHE A 129 -0.86 -8.77 8.20
N SER A 130 -1.66 -8.83 7.14
CA SER A 130 -2.54 -9.96 6.85
C SER A 130 -2.33 -10.39 5.41
N PRO A 131 -1.45 -11.37 5.18
CA PRO A 131 -1.18 -11.84 3.82
C PRO A 131 -2.31 -12.72 3.30
N GLN A 132 -2.68 -12.50 2.04
CA GLN A 132 -3.64 -13.34 1.32
C GLN A 132 -2.95 -13.89 0.08
N GLY A 133 -2.79 -15.20 0.02
CA GLY A 133 -2.16 -15.89 -1.09
C GLY A 133 -0.66 -16.07 -0.94
N PRO A 134 -0.06 -16.98 -1.72
CA PRO A 134 1.37 -17.34 -1.58
C PRO A 134 2.33 -16.18 -1.79
N ARG A 135 2.02 -15.29 -2.74
CA ARG A 135 2.91 -14.14 -3.00
C ARG A 135 3.00 -13.21 -1.80
N ALA A 136 1.85 -12.93 -1.16
CA ALA A 136 1.83 -12.06 0.01
C ALA A 136 2.56 -12.69 1.19
N GLU A 137 2.41 -14.00 1.37
CA GLU A 137 3.14 -14.73 2.40
C GLU A 137 4.65 -14.68 2.17
N GLN A 138 5.08 -14.80 0.91
CA GLN A 138 6.48 -14.68 0.54
C GLN A 138 7.02 -13.28 0.86
N LEU A 139 6.26 -12.23 0.56
CA LEU A 139 6.65 -10.85 0.89
C LEU A 139 6.91 -10.66 2.38
N ILE A 140 6.03 -11.21 3.21
CA ILE A 140 6.20 -11.13 4.67
C ILE A 140 7.48 -11.82 5.10
N LYS A 141 7.75 -13.02 4.57
CA LYS A 141 8.97 -13.76 4.91
C LYS A 141 10.22 -12.97 4.49
N GLU A 142 10.24 -12.42 3.29
CA GLU A 142 11.36 -11.63 2.79
C GLU A 142 11.56 -10.36 3.63
N LEU A 143 10.48 -9.71 4.03
CA LEU A 143 10.55 -8.51 4.86
C LEU A 143 11.15 -8.83 6.24
N GLN A 144 10.74 -9.93 6.84
CA GLN A 144 11.26 -10.38 8.14
C GLN A 144 12.72 -10.82 8.07
N ASN A 145 13.12 -11.49 6.98
CA ASN A 145 14.47 -12.00 6.81
C ASN A 145 15.48 -10.94 6.41
N GLY A 146 15.02 -9.81 5.92
CA GLY A 146 15.87 -8.70 5.51
C GLY A 146 16.37 -7.82 6.65
N VAL A 147 16.20 -8.25 7.89
CA VAL A 147 16.58 -7.49 9.06
C VAL A 147 18.06 -7.72 9.39
#